data_d7e7cef21207189aa9e67648ce3b0af9
#
_entry.id   d7e7cef21207189aa9e67648ce3b0af9
#
_cell.length_a   1.000
_cell.length_b   1.000
_cell.length_c   1.000
_cell.angle_alpha   90.00
_cell.angle_beta   90.00
_cell.angle_gamma   90.00
#
_symmetry.space_group_name_H-M   'P 1'
#
loop_
_entity.id
_entity.type
_entity.pdbx_description
1 polymer ?
#
loop_
_entity_poly.entity_id
_entity_poly.type
_entity_poly.pdbx_seq_one_letter_code
_entity_poly.pdbx_strand_id
1 'polypeptide(L)'
;MTDPTTTTLRMGLIRKQPGWTDEAFSRYWRERHGPLVARLPTLRAYRQNRVTDRLQRGIDFARGPWDFDGFSQLQFDAAAQADAAFSTGELAAEIRADEQHFLGGLHIVTVEQTEVIAPPSPASSAGPATLKRISTLRRPVAQSEEDFRREWKVHADHVRRMPGVAGYRQNVVVAREFEKGTPCGYAELPIDGIVELWFENTDTLNAAFASPEGQRTMAHAKTFLAEITAFVVEEFRVV
;
A
#
# COMPACT_ATOMS: atom_id res chain seq x y z
N MET A 1 -4.05 -10.11 -25.37
CA MET A 1 -4.03 -9.63 -23.96
C MET A 1 -2.60 -9.75 -23.51
N THR A 2 -1.91 -8.62 -23.27
CA THR A 2 -0.56 -8.62 -22.69
C THR A 2 -0.67 -9.09 -21.25
N ASP A 3 0.17 -10.07 -20.88
CA ASP A 3 0.30 -10.50 -19.48
C ASP A 3 0.65 -9.28 -18.61
N PRO A 4 0.01 -9.10 -17.45
CA PRO A 4 0.31 -7.98 -16.57
C PRO A 4 1.77 -8.07 -16.11
N THR A 5 2.53 -7.00 -16.30
CA THR A 5 3.93 -6.92 -15.87
C THR A 5 3.97 -6.90 -14.33
N THR A 6 4.61 -7.91 -13.74
CA THR A 6 4.84 -7.96 -12.29
C THR A 6 6.10 -7.17 -11.93
N THR A 7 5.96 -6.28 -10.96
CA THR A 7 7.08 -5.44 -10.45
C THR A 7 7.26 -5.69 -8.95
N THR A 8 8.50 -5.81 -8.50
CA THR A 8 8.83 -5.93 -7.08
C THR A 8 9.00 -4.54 -6.45
N LEU A 9 8.31 -4.31 -5.34
CA LEU A 9 8.38 -3.07 -4.55
C LEU A 9 8.69 -3.38 -3.10
N ARG A 10 9.36 -2.43 -2.43
CA ARG A 10 9.48 -2.37 -0.97
C ARG A 10 8.49 -1.34 -0.44
N MET A 11 7.59 -1.76 0.45
CA MET A 11 6.58 -0.90 1.06
C MET A 11 6.82 -0.77 2.56
N GLY A 12 6.86 0.47 3.06
CA GLY A 12 6.85 0.76 4.49
C GLY A 12 5.43 1.02 4.98
N LEU A 13 5.06 0.35 6.07
CA LEU A 13 3.80 0.52 6.79
C LEU A 13 4.12 1.35 8.04
N ILE A 14 3.72 2.62 8.03
CA ILE A 14 4.30 3.66 8.87
C ILE A 14 3.32 4.10 9.96
N ARG A 15 3.82 4.21 11.19
CA ARG A 15 3.17 4.91 12.30
C ARG A 15 4.04 6.09 12.71
N LYS A 16 3.44 7.26 12.87
CA LYS A 16 4.15 8.43 13.37
C LYS A 16 4.47 8.31 14.86
N GLN A 17 5.47 9.05 15.33
CA GLN A 17 5.76 9.16 16.75
C GLN A 17 4.57 9.72 17.53
N PRO A 18 4.28 9.22 18.75
CA PRO A 18 3.33 9.85 19.65
C PRO A 18 3.64 11.34 19.84
N GLY A 19 2.60 12.17 19.83
CA GLY A 19 2.75 13.61 19.96
C GLY A 19 2.92 14.39 18.65
N TRP A 20 3.17 13.75 17.53
CA TRP A 20 3.15 14.39 16.22
C TRP A 20 1.71 14.57 15.73
N THR A 21 1.37 15.78 15.27
CA THR A 21 0.11 16.01 14.53
C THR A 21 0.22 15.43 13.12
N ASP A 22 -0.92 15.16 12.47
CA ASP A 22 -0.93 14.65 11.09
C ASP A 22 -0.28 15.64 10.11
N GLU A 23 -0.46 16.93 10.33
CA GLU A 23 0.13 17.99 9.50
C GLU A 23 1.66 18.07 9.68
N ALA A 24 2.14 18.02 10.94
CA ALA A 24 3.58 18.06 11.22
C ALA A 24 4.28 16.83 10.64
N PHE A 25 3.70 15.63 10.86
CA PHE A 25 4.19 14.38 10.30
C PHE A 25 4.23 14.43 8.76
N SER A 26 3.12 14.83 8.11
CA SER A 26 3.04 14.90 6.65
C SER A 26 4.06 15.84 6.06
N ARG A 27 4.19 17.04 6.65
CA ARG A 27 5.15 18.05 6.21
C ARG A 27 6.59 17.56 6.34
N TYR A 28 6.96 17.00 7.50
CA TYR A 28 8.30 16.47 7.75
C TYR A 28 8.63 15.32 6.80
N TRP A 29 7.72 14.35 6.68
CA TRP A 29 7.89 13.20 5.81
C TRP A 29 8.13 13.61 4.35
N ARG A 30 7.37 14.60 3.87
CA ARG A 30 7.48 15.11 2.49
C ARG A 30 8.72 15.97 2.29
N GLU A 31 8.97 16.96 3.18
CA GLU A 31 9.93 18.04 2.93
C GLU A 31 11.33 17.74 3.47
N ARG A 32 11.48 16.78 4.38
CA ARG A 32 12.76 16.39 5.00
C ARG A 32 13.14 14.95 4.63
N HIS A 33 12.34 13.99 5.07
CA HIS A 33 12.63 12.57 4.84
C HIS A 33 12.58 12.18 3.36
N GLY A 34 11.61 12.68 2.59
CA GLY A 34 11.48 12.38 1.17
C GLY A 34 12.74 12.70 0.37
N PRO A 35 13.26 13.94 0.39
CA PRO A 35 14.51 14.31 -0.26
C PRO A 35 15.73 13.53 0.22
N LEU A 36 15.78 13.15 1.51
CA LEU A 36 16.86 12.33 2.05
C LEU A 36 16.87 10.93 1.42
N VAL A 37 15.71 10.26 1.39
CA VAL A 37 15.56 8.92 0.80
C VAL A 37 15.77 8.96 -0.73
N ALA A 38 15.41 10.05 -1.39
CA ALA A 38 15.63 10.23 -2.84
C ALA A 38 17.12 10.21 -3.25
N ARG A 39 18.05 10.35 -2.30
CA ARG A 39 19.50 10.22 -2.53
C ARG A 39 19.98 8.76 -2.64
N LEU A 40 19.11 7.77 -2.33
CA LEU A 40 19.50 6.37 -2.41
C LEU A 40 19.88 5.97 -3.83
N PRO A 41 21.01 5.30 -4.02
CA PRO A 41 21.41 4.81 -5.33
C PRO A 41 20.42 3.74 -5.81
N THR A 42 20.23 3.64 -7.11
CA THR A 42 19.34 2.65 -7.76
C THR A 42 17.85 2.77 -7.43
N LEU A 43 17.43 3.78 -6.65
CA LEU A 43 16.02 4.12 -6.46
C LEU A 43 15.40 4.65 -7.75
N ARG A 44 14.34 4.00 -8.24
CA ARG A 44 13.66 4.33 -9.50
C ARG A 44 12.36 5.07 -9.33
N ALA A 45 11.67 4.78 -8.21
CA ALA A 45 10.46 5.49 -7.85
C ALA A 45 10.30 5.51 -6.33
N TYR A 46 9.76 6.59 -5.81
CA TYR A 46 9.38 6.74 -4.42
C TYR A 46 8.07 7.50 -4.32
N ARG A 47 7.07 6.87 -3.70
CA ARG A 47 5.79 7.47 -3.40
C ARG A 47 5.53 7.42 -1.90
N GLN A 48 4.98 8.50 -1.37
CA GLN A 48 4.48 8.63 -0.01
C GLN A 48 2.95 8.70 -0.08
N ASN A 49 2.27 7.84 0.66
CA ASN A 49 0.82 7.80 0.74
C ASN A 49 0.42 8.13 2.18
N ARG A 50 0.08 9.39 2.46
CA ARG A 50 -0.39 9.84 3.77
C ARG A 50 -1.83 9.40 4.00
N VAL A 51 -2.13 8.79 5.13
CA VAL A 51 -3.50 8.43 5.50
C VAL A 51 -4.29 9.69 5.88
N THR A 52 -5.47 9.84 5.28
CA THR A 52 -6.40 10.94 5.52
C THR A 52 -7.72 10.50 6.11
N ASP A 53 -8.11 9.23 5.91
CA ASP A 53 -9.35 8.65 6.45
C ASP A 53 -9.13 7.14 6.72
N ARG A 54 -9.70 6.63 7.82
CA ARG A 54 -9.60 5.23 8.27
C ARG A 54 -10.94 4.51 8.27
N LEU A 55 -11.97 5.09 7.68
CA LEU A 55 -13.30 4.48 7.64
C LEU A 55 -13.36 3.31 6.66
N GLN A 56 -14.07 2.25 7.04
CA GLN A 56 -14.32 1.06 6.21
C GLN A 56 -15.40 1.31 5.14
N ARG A 57 -15.26 2.41 4.37
CA ARG A 57 -16.27 2.85 3.41
C ARG A 57 -16.58 1.77 2.38
N GLY A 58 -17.86 1.43 2.25
CA GLY A 58 -18.36 0.50 1.22
C GLY A 58 -18.03 -0.98 1.46
N ILE A 59 -17.38 -1.34 2.58
CA ILE A 59 -17.04 -2.73 2.88
C ILE A 59 -17.55 -3.17 4.26
N ASP A 60 -18.00 -4.43 4.31
CA ASP A 60 -18.45 -5.11 5.53
C ASP A 60 -17.48 -6.27 5.83
N PHE A 61 -16.31 -5.91 6.39
CA PHE A 61 -15.27 -6.82 6.84
C PHE A 61 -14.76 -6.41 8.22
N ALA A 62 -14.29 -7.39 8.97
CA ALA A 62 -13.53 -7.10 10.18
C ALA A 62 -12.31 -6.25 9.81
N ARG A 63 -12.07 -5.22 10.61
CA ARG A 63 -10.85 -4.43 10.54
C ARG A 63 -9.77 -5.16 11.34
N GLY A 64 -8.59 -5.33 10.74
CA GLY A 64 -7.42 -5.83 11.47
C GLY A 64 -6.89 -4.81 12.50
N PRO A 65 -5.90 -5.21 13.30
CA PRO A 65 -5.34 -4.38 14.38
C PRO A 65 -4.46 -3.23 13.86
N TRP A 66 -4.29 -3.12 12.56
CA TRP A 66 -3.36 -2.19 11.93
C TRP A 66 -3.94 -0.78 11.85
N ASP A 67 -3.19 0.19 12.39
CA ASP A 67 -3.54 1.61 12.35
C ASP A 67 -2.31 2.40 11.88
N PHE A 68 -2.15 2.52 10.57
CA PHE A 68 -1.03 3.20 9.94
C PHE A 68 -1.36 4.66 9.65
N ASP A 69 -0.32 5.52 9.70
CA ASP A 69 -0.39 6.94 9.33
C ASP A 69 0.10 7.17 7.90
N GLY A 70 0.78 6.18 7.31
CA GLY A 70 1.23 6.27 5.94
C GLY A 70 1.78 4.98 5.37
N PHE A 71 1.92 4.98 4.04
CA PHE A 71 2.51 3.88 3.26
C PHE A 71 3.58 4.45 2.34
N SER A 72 4.84 4.05 2.50
CA SER A 72 5.87 4.33 1.50
C SER A 72 5.90 3.23 0.46
N GLN A 73 6.20 3.59 -0.78
CA GLN A 73 6.38 2.65 -1.89
C GLN A 73 7.69 3.00 -2.61
N LEU A 74 8.65 2.09 -2.55
CA LEU A 74 9.96 2.27 -3.16
C LEU A 74 10.21 1.17 -4.19
N GLN A 75 10.62 1.58 -5.38
CA GLN A 75 11.04 0.68 -6.46
C GLN A 75 12.52 0.82 -6.68
N PHE A 76 13.21 -0.32 -6.75
CA PHE A 76 14.63 -0.43 -7.07
C PHE A 76 14.80 -1.30 -8.33
N ASP A 77 15.99 -1.28 -8.94
CA ASP A 77 16.30 -2.14 -10.09
C ASP A 77 16.23 -3.64 -9.72
N ALA A 78 16.58 -3.97 -8.46
CA ALA A 78 16.46 -5.32 -7.91
C ALA A 78 16.22 -5.26 -6.40
N ALA A 79 15.50 -6.25 -5.84
CA ALA A 79 15.19 -6.33 -4.40
C ALA A 79 16.47 -6.30 -3.53
N ALA A 80 17.51 -7.04 -3.92
CA ALA A 80 18.79 -7.06 -3.20
C ALA A 80 19.48 -5.68 -3.09
N GLN A 81 19.23 -4.79 -4.04
CA GLN A 81 19.75 -3.42 -4.00
C GLN A 81 19.02 -2.55 -2.96
N ALA A 82 17.73 -2.82 -2.71
CA ALA A 82 17.00 -2.15 -1.66
C ALA A 82 17.61 -2.47 -0.28
N ASP A 83 17.89 -3.75 -0.01
CA ASP A 83 18.48 -4.18 1.27
C ASP A 83 19.87 -3.57 1.47
N ALA A 84 20.72 -3.59 0.45
CA ALA A 84 22.04 -2.96 0.50
C ALA A 84 21.96 -1.45 0.74
N ALA A 85 21.05 -0.75 0.07
CA ALA A 85 20.89 0.69 0.16
C ALA A 85 20.47 1.18 1.55
N PHE A 86 19.73 0.35 2.31
CA PHE A 86 19.26 0.67 3.65
C PHE A 86 20.10 0.09 4.79
N SER A 87 21.05 -0.82 4.51
CA SER A 87 21.82 -1.51 5.54
C SER A 87 23.21 -0.95 5.75
N THR A 88 23.85 -0.36 4.73
CA THR A 88 25.26 0.04 4.75
C THR A 88 25.49 1.48 4.30
N GLY A 89 26.58 2.08 4.84
CA GLY A 89 27.04 3.41 4.46
C GLY A 89 26.44 4.56 5.28
N GLU A 90 27.01 5.75 5.11
CA GLU A 90 26.63 6.95 5.86
C GLU A 90 25.17 7.37 5.59
N LEU A 91 24.72 7.28 4.34
CA LEU A 91 23.34 7.65 3.98
C LEU A 91 22.31 6.72 4.65
N ALA A 92 22.58 5.42 4.74
CA ALA A 92 21.72 4.48 5.45
C ALA A 92 21.63 4.81 6.95
N ALA A 93 22.75 5.23 7.57
CA ALA A 93 22.79 5.67 8.96
C ALA A 93 22.04 6.99 9.15
N GLU A 94 22.17 7.96 8.23
CA GLU A 94 21.46 9.22 8.22
C GLU A 94 19.95 8.99 8.12
N ILE A 95 19.49 8.15 7.18
CA ILE A 95 18.07 7.79 7.03
C ILE A 95 17.54 7.12 8.30
N ARG A 96 18.28 6.21 8.91
CA ARG A 96 17.84 5.53 10.13
C ARG A 96 17.71 6.50 11.32
N ALA A 97 18.63 7.44 11.47
CA ALA A 97 18.55 8.47 12.51
C ALA A 97 17.35 9.41 12.29
N ASP A 98 17.10 9.77 11.03
CA ASP A 98 15.95 10.58 10.65
C ASP A 98 14.61 9.84 10.89
N GLU A 99 14.53 8.56 10.55
CA GLU A 99 13.35 7.71 10.83
C GLU A 99 13.04 7.67 12.33
N GLN A 100 14.03 7.50 13.20
CA GLN A 100 13.87 7.50 14.66
C GLN A 100 13.30 8.80 15.20
N HIS A 101 13.48 9.91 14.51
CA HIS A 101 12.99 11.22 14.92
C HIS A 101 11.47 11.35 14.79
N PHE A 102 10.85 10.80 13.73
CA PHE A 102 9.44 11.04 13.43
C PHE A 102 8.57 9.78 13.33
N LEU A 103 9.17 8.57 13.29
CA LEU A 103 8.45 7.30 13.23
C LEU A 103 8.34 6.65 14.61
N GLY A 104 7.12 6.28 14.98
CA GLY A 104 6.81 5.47 16.16
C GLY A 104 6.69 3.98 15.85
N GLY A 105 6.71 3.61 14.56
CA GLY A 105 6.72 2.22 14.08
C GLY A 105 6.86 2.18 12.56
N LEU A 106 7.58 1.16 12.09
CA LEU A 106 7.82 0.95 10.67
C LEU A 106 7.93 -0.56 10.41
N HIS A 107 6.86 -1.15 9.88
CA HIS A 107 6.93 -2.49 9.31
C HIS A 107 7.25 -2.39 7.82
N ILE A 108 7.99 -3.36 7.31
CA ILE A 108 8.33 -3.42 5.89
C ILE A 108 7.75 -4.68 5.28
N VAL A 109 7.20 -4.55 4.09
CA VAL A 109 6.85 -5.69 3.26
C VAL A 109 7.47 -5.53 1.87
N THR A 110 7.99 -6.62 1.34
CA THR A 110 8.34 -6.73 -0.07
C THR A 110 7.14 -7.33 -0.78
N VAL A 111 6.73 -6.72 -1.88
CA VAL A 111 5.53 -7.14 -2.61
C VAL A 111 5.82 -7.36 -4.09
N GLU A 112 5.11 -8.32 -4.66
CA GLU A 112 4.94 -8.48 -6.11
C GLU A 112 3.70 -7.69 -6.52
N GLN A 113 3.90 -6.60 -7.27
CA GLN A 113 2.83 -5.75 -7.75
C GLN A 113 2.37 -6.17 -9.14
N THR A 114 1.06 -6.33 -9.29
CA THR A 114 0.38 -6.51 -10.57
C THR A 114 -0.53 -5.31 -10.83
N GLU A 115 -0.35 -4.63 -11.95
CA GLU A 115 -1.26 -3.58 -12.41
C GLU A 115 -2.42 -4.21 -13.18
N VAL A 116 -3.60 -4.20 -12.57
CA VAL A 116 -4.83 -4.80 -13.13
C VAL A 116 -5.59 -3.78 -13.99
N ILE A 117 -5.72 -2.55 -13.50
CA ILE A 117 -6.24 -1.37 -14.18
C ILE A 117 -5.22 -0.28 -13.97
N ALA A 118 -4.68 0.29 -15.05
CA ALA A 118 -3.71 1.37 -14.97
C ALA A 118 -4.30 2.54 -14.17
N PRO A 119 -3.61 3.03 -13.12
CA PRO A 119 -4.11 4.16 -12.36
C PRO A 119 -4.13 5.41 -13.24
N PRO A 120 -5.00 6.39 -12.94
CA PRO A 120 -4.97 7.67 -13.61
C PRO A 120 -3.57 8.27 -13.55
N SER A 121 -3.09 8.79 -14.68
CA SER A 121 -1.86 9.57 -14.66
C SER A 121 -2.01 10.70 -13.65
N PRO A 122 -0.97 11.00 -12.84
CA PRO A 122 -1.02 12.20 -12.02
C PRO A 122 -1.31 13.35 -12.96
N ALA A 123 -2.47 13.98 -12.76
CA ALA A 123 -2.90 15.06 -13.63
C ALA A 123 -1.78 16.09 -13.69
N SER A 124 -1.41 16.52 -14.90
CA SER A 124 -0.84 17.85 -15.07
C SER A 124 -1.67 18.78 -14.17
N SER A 125 -1.07 19.64 -13.39
CA SER A 125 -1.58 20.49 -12.31
C SER A 125 -3.00 21.10 -12.40
N ALA A 126 -3.87 20.62 -13.27
CA ALA A 126 -5.18 21.14 -13.62
C ALA A 126 -6.34 20.11 -13.57
N GLY A 127 -6.11 18.83 -13.25
CA GLY A 127 -7.19 17.83 -13.12
C GLY A 127 -7.60 17.60 -11.66
N PRO A 128 -8.86 17.17 -11.38
CA PRO A 128 -9.27 16.84 -10.01
C PRO A 128 -8.39 15.72 -9.47
N ALA A 129 -7.92 15.87 -8.23
CA ALA A 129 -7.18 14.85 -7.53
C ALA A 129 -8.06 13.60 -7.39
N THR A 130 -7.61 12.45 -7.89
CA THR A 130 -8.32 11.19 -7.71
C THR A 130 -8.17 10.71 -6.27
N LEU A 131 -9.24 10.16 -5.71
CA LEU A 131 -9.22 9.51 -4.41
C LEU A 131 -8.50 8.17 -4.54
N LYS A 132 -7.44 7.98 -3.76
CA LYS A 132 -6.73 6.70 -3.64
C LYS A 132 -7.11 6.01 -2.34
N ARG A 133 -7.44 4.73 -2.43
CA ARG A 133 -7.64 3.84 -1.28
C ARG A 133 -6.58 2.77 -1.26
N ILE A 134 -5.93 2.59 -0.12
CA ILE A 134 -5.05 1.45 0.18
C ILE A 134 -5.75 0.58 1.22
N SER A 135 -5.70 -0.75 1.07
CA SER A 135 -6.20 -1.64 2.12
C SER A 135 -5.25 -2.81 2.31
N THR A 136 -4.98 -3.17 3.57
CA THR A 136 -4.30 -4.42 3.91
C THR A 136 -5.31 -5.56 3.95
N LEU A 137 -4.89 -6.72 3.48
CA LEU A 137 -5.70 -7.93 3.35
C LEU A 137 -5.10 -9.06 4.17
N ARG A 138 -5.97 -9.82 4.86
CA ARG A 138 -5.59 -11.05 5.56
C ARG A 138 -6.52 -12.20 5.14
N ARG A 139 -5.92 -13.32 4.75
CA ARG A 139 -6.66 -14.56 4.45
C ARG A 139 -7.17 -15.22 5.74
N PRO A 140 -8.17 -16.13 5.65
CA PRO A 140 -8.51 -17.04 6.75
C PRO A 140 -7.30 -17.91 7.13
N VAL A 141 -7.15 -18.22 8.41
CA VAL A 141 -6.01 -19.01 8.93
C VAL A 141 -5.91 -20.40 8.27
N ALA A 142 -7.06 -21.00 7.93
CA ALA A 142 -7.10 -22.32 7.28
C ALA A 142 -6.75 -22.30 5.79
N GLN A 143 -6.65 -21.12 5.17
CA GLN A 143 -6.36 -21.00 3.73
C GLN A 143 -4.85 -20.92 3.48
N SER A 144 -4.38 -21.64 2.45
CA SER A 144 -2.98 -21.53 2.03
C SER A 144 -2.67 -20.20 1.33
N GLU A 145 -1.40 -19.81 1.29
CA GLU A 145 -0.96 -18.65 0.52
C GLU A 145 -1.20 -18.84 -0.98
N GLU A 146 -1.02 -20.05 -1.50
CA GLU A 146 -1.26 -20.38 -2.90
C GLU A 146 -2.73 -20.20 -3.27
N ASP A 147 -3.66 -20.68 -2.41
CA ASP A 147 -5.10 -20.48 -2.62
C ASP A 147 -5.48 -19.01 -2.57
N PHE A 148 -4.93 -18.25 -1.63
CA PHE A 148 -5.14 -16.80 -1.57
C PHE A 148 -4.69 -16.11 -2.87
N ARG A 149 -3.48 -16.42 -3.37
CA ARG A 149 -2.95 -15.84 -4.62
C ARG A 149 -3.84 -16.19 -5.81
N ARG A 150 -4.28 -17.44 -5.91
CA ARG A 150 -5.18 -17.91 -6.98
C ARG A 150 -6.51 -17.16 -6.94
N GLU A 151 -7.18 -17.12 -5.78
CA GLU A 151 -8.47 -16.45 -5.62
C GLU A 151 -8.36 -14.94 -5.84
N TRP A 152 -7.30 -14.32 -5.36
CA TRP A 152 -7.10 -12.88 -5.57
C TRP A 152 -6.85 -12.54 -7.04
N LYS A 153 -6.20 -13.40 -7.79
CA LYS A 153 -6.06 -13.25 -9.25
C LYS A 153 -7.43 -13.33 -9.96
N VAL A 154 -8.29 -14.27 -9.57
CA VAL A 154 -9.67 -14.38 -10.08
C VAL A 154 -10.49 -13.14 -9.69
N HIS A 155 -10.29 -12.64 -8.46
CA HIS A 155 -10.97 -11.44 -7.96
C HIS A 155 -10.71 -10.19 -8.81
N ALA A 156 -9.60 -10.14 -9.52
CA ALA A 156 -9.28 -9.03 -10.42
C ALA A 156 -10.37 -8.81 -11.49
N ASP A 157 -10.98 -9.89 -12.00
CA ASP A 157 -12.05 -9.79 -13.00
C ASP A 157 -13.37 -9.26 -12.43
N HIS A 158 -13.62 -9.50 -11.14
CA HIS A 158 -14.75 -8.89 -10.44
C HIS A 158 -14.56 -7.39 -10.30
N VAL A 159 -13.37 -6.96 -9.87
CA VAL A 159 -13.06 -5.52 -9.70
C VAL A 159 -13.11 -4.77 -11.03
N ARG A 160 -12.64 -5.38 -12.14
CA ARG A 160 -12.73 -4.77 -13.48
C ARG A 160 -14.14 -4.42 -13.92
N ARG A 161 -15.15 -5.11 -13.36
CA ARG A 161 -16.57 -4.87 -13.68
C ARG A 161 -17.23 -3.84 -12.78
N MET A 162 -16.56 -3.45 -11.67
CA MET A 162 -17.12 -2.44 -10.77
C MET A 162 -17.13 -1.06 -11.45
N PRO A 163 -18.29 -0.39 -11.50
CA PRO A 163 -18.35 0.95 -12.09
C PRO A 163 -17.53 1.95 -11.25
N GLY A 164 -16.93 2.92 -11.90
CA GLY A 164 -16.21 4.02 -11.24
C GLY A 164 -14.82 3.66 -10.66
N VAL A 165 -14.36 2.42 -10.79
CA VAL A 165 -12.97 2.06 -10.48
C VAL A 165 -12.06 2.60 -11.58
N ALA A 166 -11.26 3.63 -11.25
CA ALA A 166 -10.37 4.31 -12.18
C ALA A 166 -8.96 3.72 -12.25
N GLY A 167 -8.58 2.92 -11.25
CA GLY A 167 -7.29 2.21 -11.20
C GLY A 167 -7.33 1.09 -10.17
N TYR A 168 -6.53 0.04 -10.40
CA TYR A 168 -6.45 -1.10 -9.49
C TYR A 168 -5.09 -1.79 -9.57
N ARG A 169 -4.45 -1.95 -8.41
CA ARG A 169 -3.22 -2.74 -8.26
C ARG A 169 -3.37 -3.76 -7.14
N GLN A 170 -2.79 -4.93 -7.37
CA GLN A 170 -2.61 -5.99 -6.39
C GLN A 170 -1.14 -6.05 -5.99
N ASN A 171 -0.84 -5.98 -4.70
CA ASN A 171 0.51 -6.11 -4.14
C ASN A 171 0.51 -7.34 -3.24
N VAL A 172 0.99 -8.47 -3.75
CA VAL A 172 1.11 -9.72 -2.98
C VAL A 172 2.35 -9.65 -2.11
N VAL A 173 2.21 -9.85 -0.81
CA VAL A 173 3.34 -9.81 0.14
C VAL A 173 4.16 -11.10 0.02
N VAL A 174 5.45 -10.96 -0.30
CA VAL A 174 6.39 -12.07 -0.46
C VAL A 174 7.46 -12.14 0.63
N ALA A 175 7.77 -11.01 1.29
CA ALA A 175 8.67 -10.97 2.45
C ALA A 175 8.20 -9.90 3.45
N ARG A 176 8.61 -10.06 4.72
CA ARG A 176 8.16 -9.24 5.84
C ARG A 176 9.33 -8.92 6.77
N GLU A 177 9.33 -7.68 7.28
CA GLU A 177 10.18 -7.24 8.40
C GLU A 177 9.27 -6.58 9.44
N PHE A 178 9.28 -7.08 10.67
CA PHE A 178 8.48 -6.48 11.74
C PHE A 178 9.00 -5.09 12.12
N GLU A 179 10.31 -4.98 12.21
CA GLU A 179 11.04 -3.71 12.21
C GLU A 179 12.01 -3.73 11.03
N LYS A 180 12.32 -2.57 10.47
CA LYS A 180 13.24 -2.42 9.35
C LYS A 180 14.58 -3.14 9.63
N GLY A 181 14.92 -4.07 8.78
CA GLY A 181 16.12 -4.92 8.92
C GLY A 181 15.93 -6.17 9.79
N THR A 182 14.73 -6.40 10.35
CA THR A 182 14.42 -7.57 11.17
C THR A 182 13.36 -8.44 10.47
N PRO A 183 13.76 -9.44 9.68
CA PRO A 183 12.82 -10.35 9.03
C PRO A 183 11.89 -11.03 10.03
N CYS A 184 10.62 -11.20 9.67
CA CYS A 184 9.63 -11.87 10.50
C CYS A 184 8.76 -12.83 9.70
N GLY A 185 8.05 -13.71 10.42
CA GLY A 185 7.10 -14.63 9.84
C GLY A 185 5.69 -14.05 9.68
N TYR A 186 4.81 -14.83 9.05
CA TYR A 186 3.41 -14.46 8.86
C TYR A 186 2.67 -14.23 10.19
N ALA A 187 2.99 -15.00 11.25
CA ALA A 187 2.31 -14.87 12.54
C ALA A 187 2.52 -13.50 13.20
N GLU A 188 3.65 -12.84 12.93
CA GLU A 188 4.02 -11.55 13.52
C GLU A 188 3.46 -10.38 12.69
N LEU A 189 3.38 -10.54 11.37
CA LEU A 189 2.82 -9.54 10.45
C LEU A 189 1.87 -10.23 9.44
N PRO A 190 0.64 -10.60 9.87
CA PRO A 190 -0.30 -11.37 9.05
C PRO A 190 -1.02 -10.50 8.02
N ILE A 191 -0.26 -9.97 7.07
CA ILE A 191 -0.74 -9.23 5.91
C ILE A 191 -0.36 -10.03 4.66
N ASP A 192 -1.36 -10.52 3.92
CA ASP A 192 -1.15 -11.31 2.70
C ASP A 192 -1.01 -10.45 1.46
N GLY A 193 -1.68 -9.31 1.48
CA GLY A 193 -1.66 -8.40 0.35
C GLY A 193 -2.02 -6.97 0.71
N ILE A 194 -1.69 -6.07 -0.19
CA ILE A 194 -2.06 -4.65 -0.12
C ILE A 194 -2.73 -4.30 -1.45
N VAL A 195 -3.99 -3.90 -1.40
CA VAL A 195 -4.74 -3.47 -2.57
C VAL A 195 -4.70 -1.95 -2.68
N GLU A 196 -4.54 -1.46 -3.90
CA GLU A 196 -4.66 -0.05 -4.23
C GLU A 196 -5.81 0.13 -5.23
N LEU A 197 -6.74 1.01 -4.92
CA LEU A 197 -7.88 1.38 -5.76
C LEU A 197 -7.93 2.89 -5.93
N TRP A 198 -8.28 3.35 -7.12
CA TRP A 198 -8.49 4.75 -7.43
C TRP A 198 -9.93 4.99 -7.87
N PHE A 199 -10.48 6.10 -7.41
CA PHE A 199 -11.82 6.59 -7.74
C PHE A 199 -11.74 8.08 -8.04
N GLU A 200 -12.76 8.63 -8.69
CA GLU A 200 -12.85 10.08 -8.88
C GLU A 200 -12.93 10.81 -7.52
N ASN A 201 -13.82 10.33 -6.63
CA ASN A 201 -14.09 10.92 -5.32
C ASN A 201 -14.76 9.89 -4.38
N THR A 202 -15.12 10.32 -3.17
CA THR A 202 -15.78 9.48 -2.15
C THR A 202 -17.17 9.00 -2.61
N ASP A 203 -17.94 9.81 -3.32
CA ASP A 203 -19.27 9.42 -3.78
C ASP A 203 -19.18 8.33 -4.84
N THR A 204 -18.23 8.44 -5.78
CA THR A 204 -17.93 7.40 -6.77
C THR A 204 -17.48 6.11 -6.10
N LEU A 205 -16.63 6.17 -5.07
CA LEU A 205 -16.23 5.01 -4.26
C LEU A 205 -17.46 4.34 -3.63
N ASN A 206 -18.31 5.11 -2.93
CA ASN A 206 -19.48 4.58 -2.27
C ASN A 206 -20.47 3.95 -3.28
N ALA A 207 -20.70 4.62 -4.41
CA ALA A 207 -21.57 4.12 -5.50
C ALA A 207 -21.01 2.83 -6.11
N ALA A 208 -19.68 2.72 -6.31
CA ALA A 208 -19.05 1.53 -6.85
C ALA A 208 -19.30 0.30 -5.96
N PHE A 209 -19.09 0.42 -4.65
CA PHE A 209 -19.33 -0.69 -3.71
C PHE A 209 -20.81 -1.00 -3.49
N ALA A 210 -21.71 0.00 -3.60
CA ALA A 210 -23.16 -0.19 -3.52
C ALA A 210 -23.76 -0.80 -4.79
N SER A 211 -23.05 -0.78 -5.92
CA SER A 211 -23.54 -1.33 -7.20
C SER A 211 -23.72 -2.85 -7.13
N PRO A 212 -24.54 -3.45 -8.02
CA PRO A 212 -24.66 -4.92 -8.10
C PRO A 212 -23.32 -5.60 -8.34
N GLU A 213 -22.44 -5.02 -9.15
CA GLU A 213 -21.07 -5.50 -9.39
C GLU A 213 -20.21 -5.42 -8.14
N GLY A 214 -20.28 -4.30 -7.41
CA GLY A 214 -19.61 -4.12 -6.13
C GLY A 214 -20.02 -5.16 -5.09
N GLN A 215 -21.34 -5.42 -4.98
CA GLN A 215 -21.86 -6.43 -4.05
C GLN A 215 -21.39 -7.85 -4.43
N ARG A 216 -21.37 -8.21 -5.73
CA ARG A 216 -20.81 -9.48 -6.21
C ARG A 216 -19.31 -9.59 -5.92
N THR A 217 -18.57 -8.50 -6.12
CA THR A 217 -17.14 -8.41 -5.83
C THR A 217 -16.87 -8.64 -4.34
N MET A 218 -17.64 -8.00 -3.46
CA MET A 218 -17.50 -8.18 -2.01
C MET A 218 -17.94 -9.57 -1.55
N ALA A 219 -18.97 -10.16 -2.18
CA ALA A 219 -19.36 -11.55 -1.91
C ALA A 219 -18.23 -12.53 -2.28
N HIS A 220 -17.55 -12.34 -3.42
CA HIS A 220 -16.38 -13.13 -3.77
C HIS A 220 -15.22 -12.87 -2.79
N ALA A 221 -14.96 -11.64 -2.37
CA ALA A 221 -13.93 -11.33 -1.39
C ALA A 221 -14.09 -12.14 -0.09
N LYS A 222 -15.34 -12.35 0.39
CA LYS A 222 -15.65 -13.13 1.59
C LYS A 222 -15.28 -14.62 1.49
N THR A 223 -15.01 -15.14 0.30
CA THR A 223 -14.59 -16.53 0.13
C THR A 223 -13.11 -16.77 0.42
N PHE A 224 -12.28 -15.73 0.37
CA PHE A 224 -10.83 -15.85 0.53
C PHE A 224 -10.18 -14.80 1.42
N LEU A 225 -10.95 -13.86 1.99
CA LEU A 225 -10.47 -12.85 2.94
C LEU A 225 -11.20 -12.97 4.27
N ALA A 226 -10.43 -12.86 5.36
CA ALA A 226 -10.93 -12.76 6.73
C ALA A 226 -11.02 -11.30 7.18
N GLU A 227 -10.05 -10.46 6.77
CA GLU A 227 -9.97 -9.06 7.18
C GLU A 227 -9.57 -8.16 6.01
N ILE A 228 -10.15 -6.97 6.01
CA ILE A 228 -9.73 -5.85 5.17
C ILE A 228 -9.60 -4.63 6.07
N THR A 229 -8.42 -4.00 6.10
CA THR A 229 -8.23 -2.71 6.80
C THR A 229 -8.02 -1.61 5.77
N ALA A 230 -9.02 -0.74 5.62
CA ALA A 230 -9.04 0.29 4.61
C ALA A 230 -8.52 1.64 5.11
N PHE A 231 -7.84 2.35 4.21
CA PHE A 231 -7.33 3.70 4.39
C PHE A 231 -7.54 4.51 3.11
N VAL A 232 -8.08 5.71 3.22
CA VAL A 232 -7.98 6.70 2.15
C VAL A 232 -6.67 7.45 2.32
N VAL A 233 -5.97 7.64 1.23
CA VAL A 233 -4.63 8.25 1.26
C VAL A 233 -4.50 9.38 0.25
N GLU A 234 -3.64 10.33 0.58
CA GLU A 234 -3.11 11.33 -0.33
C GLU A 234 -1.73 10.87 -0.80
N GLU A 235 -1.58 10.66 -2.11
CA GLU A 235 -0.32 10.24 -2.71
C GLU A 235 0.54 11.46 -3.07
N PHE A 236 1.80 11.41 -2.66
CA PHE A 236 2.83 12.34 -3.07
C PHE A 236 3.99 11.59 -3.74
N ARG A 237 4.36 12.00 -4.94
CA ARG A 237 5.51 11.44 -5.66
C ARG A 237 6.78 12.21 -5.30
N VAL A 238 7.80 11.50 -4.81
CA VAL A 238 9.11 12.05 -4.45
C VAL A 238 10.08 11.88 -5.62
N VAL A 239 10.10 10.69 -6.24
CA VAL A 239 10.91 10.32 -7.41
C VAL A 239 10.04 9.68 -8.46
#